data_47161c03bdb446c4908df861b6ec5ec5
#
_entry.id   47161c03bdb446c4908df861b6ec5ec5
#
_cell.length_a   1.000
_cell.length_b   1.000
_cell.length_c   1.000
_cell.angle_alpha   90.00
_cell.angle_beta   90.00
_cell.angle_gamma   90.00
#
_symmetry.space_group_name_H-M   'P 1'
#
loop_
_entity.id
_entity.type
_entity.pdbx_description
1 polymer ?
#
loop_
_entity_poly.entity_id
_entity_poly.type
_entity_poly.pdbx_seq_one_letter_code
_entity_poly.pdbx_strand_id
1 'polypeptide(L)'
;MAHLRCDFRSDAMGMNTSMTVILPEKTDLSQVPVVYLLHGLEDNCTGWARYTSVERYAREKNAALVIPEVQRSFYADMDRGISYFTFIHDELPEICRGFFGFSAQREKNYLMGLSMGGYGTLKCVLQTPERYAGAAAFSAVADIEEFVAVQTPAEKRELQAVFGQSLEIPADCNLLTLAEKADAARLPKLYMA
;
A
#
# COMPACT_ATOMS: atom_id res chain seq x y z
N MET A 1 -22.47 -4.84 -0.63
CA MET A 1 -21.30 -3.97 -0.38
C MET A 1 -21.61 -2.58 -0.94
N ALA A 2 -21.23 -1.54 -0.23
CA ALA A 2 -21.24 -0.19 -0.77
C ALA A 2 -19.90 0.08 -1.45
N HIS A 3 -19.91 0.53 -2.70
CA HIS A 3 -18.72 0.90 -3.46
C HIS A 3 -18.68 2.42 -3.57
N LEU A 4 -17.66 3.04 -3.01
CA LEU A 4 -17.50 4.48 -2.92
C LEU A 4 -16.20 4.92 -3.59
N ARG A 5 -16.22 6.07 -4.23
CA ARG A 5 -15.04 6.87 -4.54
C ARG A 5 -14.97 8.03 -3.56
N CYS A 6 -13.84 8.17 -2.90
CA CYS A 6 -13.60 9.28 -1.98
C CYS A 6 -12.51 10.16 -2.58
N ASP A 7 -12.83 11.43 -2.83
CA ASP A 7 -11.85 12.45 -3.20
C ASP A 7 -11.65 13.34 -1.97
N PHE A 8 -10.39 13.53 -1.57
CA PHE A 8 -10.04 14.24 -0.34
C PHE A 8 -8.67 14.93 -0.49
N ARG A 9 -8.40 15.86 0.42
CA ARG A 9 -7.07 16.47 0.51
C ARG A 9 -6.18 15.61 1.40
N SER A 10 -4.98 15.31 0.91
CA SER A 10 -3.88 14.77 1.70
C SER A 10 -2.90 15.87 2.05
N ASP A 11 -2.54 15.97 3.31
CA ASP A 11 -1.53 16.92 3.77
C ASP A 11 -0.11 16.39 3.50
N ALA A 12 0.12 15.08 3.65
CA ALA A 12 1.39 14.44 3.29
C ALA A 12 1.74 14.63 1.81
N MET A 13 0.73 14.57 0.93
CA MET A 13 0.92 14.79 -0.50
C MET A 13 0.83 16.27 -0.91
N GLY A 14 0.29 17.15 -0.05
CA GLY A 14 0.08 18.56 -0.34
C GLY A 14 -0.98 18.83 -1.43
N MET A 15 -1.79 17.83 -1.80
CA MET A 15 -2.76 17.92 -2.90
C MET A 15 -4.02 17.08 -2.64
N ASN A 16 -5.02 17.28 -3.50
CA ASN A 16 -6.18 16.38 -3.52
C ASN A 16 -5.80 15.05 -4.16
N THR A 17 -6.30 13.97 -3.59
CA THR A 17 -6.14 12.61 -4.09
C THR A 17 -7.46 11.86 -3.98
N SER A 18 -7.48 10.58 -4.38
CA SER A 18 -8.66 9.74 -4.30
C SER A 18 -8.34 8.34 -3.77
N MET A 19 -9.37 7.69 -3.29
CA MET A 19 -9.35 6.25 -2.99
C MET A 19 -10.68 5.61 -3.38
N THR A 20 -10.64 4.35 -3.74
CA THR A 20 -11.83 3.51 -3.80
C THR A 20 -12.00 2.80 -2.47
N VAL A 21 -13.22 2.83 -1.93
CA VAL A 21 -13.56 2.16 -0.67
C VAL A 21 -14.75 1.24 -0.88
N ILE A 22 -14.63 -0.01 -0.45
CA ILE A 22 -15.71 -1.00 -0.53
C ILE A 22 -16.06 -1.41 0.89
N LEU A 23 -17.30 -1.16 1.30
CA LEU A 23 -17.76 -1.33 2.68
C LEU A 23 -18.81 -2.44 2.81
N PRO A 24 -18.72 -3.30 3.82
CA PRO A 24 -19.83 -4.17 4.15
C PRO A 24 -21.02 -3.36 4.66
N GLU A 25 -22.23 -3.81 4.32
CA GLU A 25 -23.47 -3.15 4.72
C GLU A 25 -23.99 -3.68 6.04
N LYS A 26 -24.73 -2.84 6.75
CA LYS A 26 -25.46 -3.19 7.98
C LYS A 26 -24.58 -3.80 9.07
N THR A 27 -23.38 -3.26 9.23
CA THR A 27 -22.42 -3.71 10.22
C THR A 27 -21.72 -2.52 10.89
N ASP A 28 -21.23 -2.75 12.09
CA ASP A 28 -20.36 -1.78 12.79
C ASP A 28 -18.97 -1.82 12.16
N LEU A 29 -18.60 -0.76 11.45
CA LEU A 29 -17.33 -0.67 10.75
C LEU A 29 -16.11 -0.69 11.67
N SER A 30 -16.27 -0.38 12.97
CA SER A 30 -15.19 -0.50 13.95
C SER A 30 -14.79 -1.96 14.23
N GLN A 31 -15.67 -2.90 13.90
CA GLN A 31 -15.47 -4.34 14.17
C GLN A 31 -15.04 -5.13 12.95
N VAL A 32 -15.09 -4.54 11.75
CA VAL A 32 -14.72 -5.27 10.53
C VAL A 32 -13.21 -5.25 10.30
N PRO A 33 -12.63 -6.30 9.69
CA PRO A 33 -11.29 -6.24 9.17
C PRO A 33 -11.21 -5.27 8.00
N VAL A 34 -10.14 -4.49 7.95
CA VAL A 34 -9.84 -3.55 6.86
C VAL A 34 -8.64 -4.06 6.09
N VAL A 35 -8.76 -4.13 4.78
CA VAL A 35 -7.68 -4.51 3.87
C VAL A 35 -7.32 -3.30 3.02
N TYR A 36 -6.12 -2.78 3.20
CA TYR A 36 -5.52 -1.79 2.31
C TYR A 36 -4.94 -2.52 1.10
N LEU A 37 -5.48 -2.24 -0.10
CA LEU A 37 -5.09 -2.89 -1.35
C LEU A 37 -4.23 -1.95 -2.20
N LEU A 38 -2.97 -2.25 -2.31
CA LEU A 38 -1.98 -1.46 -3.02
C LEU A 38 -1.88 -1.88 -4.48
N HIS A 39 -2.06 -0.93 -5.40
CA HIS A 39 -2.08 -1.19 -6.84
C HIS A 39 -0.67 -1.30 -7.44
N GLY A 40 -0.58 -1.91 -8.63
CA GLY A 40 0.66 -2.03 -9.41
C GLY A 40 1.02 -0.75 -10.17
N LEU A 41 2.20 -0.77 -10.83
CA LEU A 41 2.80 0.40 -11.47
C LEU A 41 1.93 1.02 -12.58
N GLU A 42 1.17 0.21 -13.30
CA GLU A 42 0.34 0.65 -14.44
C GLU A 42 -1.14 0.80 -14.08
N ASP A 43 -1.46 0.80 -12.79
CA ASP A 43 -2.82 0.81 -12.28
C ASP A 43 -3.08 2.07 -11.43
N ASN A 44 -4.27 2.13 -10.85
CA ASN A 44 -4.74 3.20 -9.99
C ASN A 44 -5.71 2.67 -8.92
N CYS A 45 -6.29 3.56 -8.14
CA CYS A 45 -7.23 3.19 -7.08
C CYS A 45 -8.51 2.45 -7.56
N THR A 46 -8.74 2.28 -8.86
CA THR A 46 -9.92 1.57 -9.38
C THR A 46 -9.62 0.13 -9.83
N GLY A 47 -8.36 -0.21 -10.10
CA GLY A 47 -7.97 -1.43 -10.79
C GLY A 47 -8.38 -2.71 -10.07
N TRP A 48 -8.12 -2.79 -8.78
CA TRP A 48 -8.51 -3.97 -8.00
C TRP A 48 -10.01 -4.30 -8.13
N ALA A 49 -10.88 -3.30 -8.07
CA ALA A 49 -12.33 -3.49 -8.18
C ALA A 49 -12.77 -3.79 -9.62
N ARG A 50 -12.07 -3.22 -10.63
CA ARG A 50 -12.45 -3.37 -12.05
C ARG A 50 -11.98 -4.68 -12.66
N TYR A 51 -10.81 -5.17 -12.27
CA TYR A 51 -10.15 -6.29 -12.96
C TYR A 51 -10.15 -7.58 -12.16
N THR A 52 -10.70 -7.57 -10.93
CA THR A 52 -10.72 -8.75 -10.05
C THR A 52 -12.07 -9.00 -9.41
N SER A 53 -12.20 -10.13 -8.74
CA SER A 53 -13.39 -10.47 -7.93
C SER A 53 -13.24 -10.04 -6.46
N VAL A 54 -12.38 -9.07 -6.16
CA VAL A 54 -12.03 -8.71 -4.78
C VAL A 54 -13.22 -8.30 -3.93
N GLU A 55 -14.21 -7.59 -4.52
CA GLU A 55 -15.45 -7.22 -3.81
C GLU A 55 -16.24 -8.45 -3.35
N ARG A 56 -16.31 -9.49 -4.19
CA ARG A 56 -16.97 -10.75 -3.81
C ARG A 56 -16.27 -11.42 -2.62
N TYR A 57 -14.95 -11.47 -2.66
CA TYR A 57 -14.16 -12.05 -1.56
C TYR A 57 -14.29 -11.23 -0.26
N ALA A 58 -14.28 -9.91 -0.36
CA ALA A 58 -14.50 -9.03 0.77
C ALA A 58 -15.87 -9.23 1.41
N ARG A 59 -16.92 -9.39 0.58
CA ARG A 59 -18.28 -9.68 1.05
C ARG A 59 -18.35 -11.00 1.83
N GLU A 60 -17.72 -12.06 1.32
CA GLU A 60 -17.67 -13.38 1.97
C GLU A 60 -16.95 -13.33 3.34
N LYS A 61 -16.03 -12.41 3.52
CA LYS A 61 -15.25 -12.22 4.75
C LYS A 61 -15.76 -11.07 5.62
N ASN A 62 -16.83 -10.39 5.21
CA ASN A 62 -17.34 -9.19 5.88
C ASN A 62 -16.22 -8.15 6.14
N ALA A 63 -15.35 -7.93 5.15
CA ALA A 63 -14.19 -7.05 5.24
C ALA A 63 -14.42 -5.75 4.47
N ALA A 64 -13.85 -4.65 4.96
CA ALA A 64 -13.74 -3.41 4.21
C ALA A 64 -12.46 -3.41 3.36
N LEU A 65 -12.52 -2.80 2.18
CA LEU A 65 -11.37 -2.59 1.31
C LEU A 65 -11.11 -1.10 1.15
N VAL A 66 -9.83 -0.71 1.20
CA VAL A 66 -9.35 0.64 0.92
C VAL A 66 -8.29 0.55 -0.17
N ILE A 67 -8.53 1.19 -1.30
CA ILE A 67 -7.64 1.14 -2.47
C ILE A 67 -7.19 2.58 -2.76
N PRO A 68 -6.04 3.02 -2.24
CA PRO A 68 -5.53 4.38 -2.41
C PRO A 68 -4.93 4.60 -3.79
N GLU A 69 -4.87 5.87 -4.21
CA GLU A 69 -4.14 6.33 -5.40
C GLU A 69 -2.73 6.77 -5.02
N VAL A 70 -1.71 6.18 -5.63
CA VAL A 70 -0.31 6.54 -5.37
C VAL A 70 0.53 6.69 -6.64
N GLN A 71 -0.10 6.66 -7.80
CA GLN A 71 0.58 6.76 -9.09
C GLN A 71 1.75 5.75 -9.20
N ARG A 72 2.85 6.16 -9.84
CA ARG A 72 4.04 5.33 -10.12
C ARG A 72 5.16 5.55 -9.10
N SER A 73 4.82 5.74 -7.83
CA SER A 73 5.70 6.22 -6.76
C SER A 73 6.58 5.16 -6.09
N PHE A 74 6.38 3.87 -6.39
CA PHE A 74 6.94 2.76 -5.61
C PHE A 74 6.69 2.90 -4.10
N TYR A 75 5.56 3.54 -3.71
CA TYR A 75 5.23 3.74 -2.30
C TYR A 75 6.41 4.34 -1.52
N ALA A 76 7.13 5.27 -2.15
CA ALA A 76 8.25 6.00 -1.56
C ALA A 76 7.88 7.46 -1.31
N ASP A 77 8.53 8.09 -0.34
CA ASP A 77 8.64 9.53 -0.32
C ASP A 77 9.68 9.89 -1.36
N MET A 78 9.21 10.48 -2.47
CA MET A 78 10.04 10.65 -3.67
C MET A 78 11.15 11.68 -3.42
N ASP A 79 12.34 11.43 -3.93
CA ASP A 79 13.47 12.40 -3.87
C ASP A 79 13.07 13.76 -4.49
N ARG A 80 12.33 13.71 -5.60
CA ARG A 80 11.80 14.91 -6.27
C ARG A 80 10.32 14.73 -6.54
N GLY A 81 9.50 14.96 -5.50
CA GLY A 81 8.06 14.77 -5.68
C GLY A 81 7.27 14.74 -4.39
N ILE A 82 6.38 13.78 -4.33
CA ILE A 82 5.32 13.67 -3.33
C ILE A 82 5.70 12.60 -2.31
N SER A 83 5.28 12.80 -1.05
CA SER A 83 5.53 11.88 0.07
C SER A 83 4.47 10.77 0.12
N TYR A 84 4.55 9.83 -0.83
CA TYR A 84 3.57 8.74 -0.93
C TYR A 84 3.71 7.69 0.18
N PHE A 85 4.92 7.44 0.67
CA PHE A 85 5.09 6.51 1.79
C PHE A 85 4.46 7.08 3.06
N THR A 86 4.77 8.32 3.40
CA THR A 86 4.14 9.03 4.53
C THR A 86 2.61 9.03 4.40
N PHE A 87 2.08 9.28 3.19
CA PHE A 87 0.64 9.20 2.95
C PHE A 87 0.07 7.82 3.28
N ILE A 88 0.60 6.75 2.68
CA ILE A 88 0.07 5.39 2.85
C ILE A 88 0.27 4.87 4.26
N HIS A 89 1.45 5.12 4.82
CA HIS A 89 1.87 4.54 6.08
C HIS A 89 1.25 5.26 7.28
N ASP A 90 1.23 6.58 7.27
CA ASP A 90 0.82 7.37 8.43
C ASP A 90 -0.55 8.02 8.25
N GLU A 91 -0.78 8.73 7.14
CA GLU A 91 -1.95 9.58 6.98
C GLU A 91 -3.20 8.79 6.58
N LEU A 92 -3.12 7.89 5.60
CA LEU A 92 -4.28 7.16 5.08
C LEU A 92 -5.03 6.36 6.16
N PRO A 93 -4.37 5.63 7.07
CA PRO A 93 -5.08 4.95 8.16
C PRO A 93 -5.82 5.91 9.08
N GLU A 94 -5.25 7.10 9.38
CA GLU A 94 -5.92 8.14 10.19
C GLU A 94 -7.15 8.70 9.47
N ILE A 95 -7.02 9.02 8.18
CA ILE A 95 -8.15 9.48 7.35
C ILE A 95 -9.27 8.44 7.35
N CYS A 96 -8.92 7.17 7.14
CA CYS A 96 -9.91 6.09 7.11
C CYS A 96 -10.60 5.88 8.47
N ARG A 97 -9.88 6.05 9.58
CA ARG A 97 -10.48 6.06 10.91
C ARG A 97 -11.43 7.22 11.10
N GLY A 98 -11.04 8.42 10.67
CA GLY A 98 -11.88 9.62 10.77
C GLY A 98 -13.14 9.52 9.92
N PHE A 99 -13.06 9.00 8.69
CA PHE A 99 -14.20 8.93 7.77
C PHE A 99 -15.14 7.76 8.04
N PHE A 100 -14.60 6.60 8.39
CA PHE A 100 -15.36 5.35 8.46
C PHE A 100 -15.42 4.72 9.86
N GLY A 101 -14.67 5.24 10.82
CA GLY A 101 -14.62 4.69 12.18
C GLY A 101 -13.88 3.35 12.27
N PHE A 102 -12.97 3.04 11.34
CA PHE A 102 -12.21 1.79 11.37
C PHE A 102 -11.33 1.67 12.62
N SER A 103 -11.10 0.44 13.07
CA SER A 103 -10.28 0.17 14.24
C SER A 103 -8.79 0.32 13.96
N ALA A 104 -8.04 0.89 14.92
CA ALA A 104 -6.59 0.90 14.89
C ALA A 104 -5.94 -0.41 15.42
N GLN A 105 -6.74 -1.36 15.91
CA GLN A 105 -6.23 -2.62 16.45
C GLN A 105 -5.54 -3.43 15.35
N ARG A 106 -4.37 -3.97 15.67
CA ARG A 106 -3.57 -4.80 14.76
C ARG A 106 -4.41 -5.88 14.07
N GLU A 107 -5.23 -6.58 14.85
CA GLU A 107 -6.05 -7.72 14.44
C GLU A 107 -7.11 -7.36 13.40
N LYS A 108 -7.37 -6.08 13.20
CA LYS A 108 -8.34 -5.56 12.24
C LYS A 108 -7.71 -5.01 10.98
N ASN A 109 -6.39 -4.85 10.90
CA ASN A 109 -5.71 -4.19 9.79
C ASN A 109 -4.86 -5.17 8.99
N TYR A 110 -5.05 -5.18 7.68
CA TYR A 110 -4.38 -6.05 6.72
C TYR A 110 -3.87 -5.22 5.54
N LEU A 111 -2.77 -5.66 4.95
CA LEU A 111 -2.17 -4.99 3.80
C LEU A 111 -1.92 -6.00 2.68
N MET A 112 -2.32 -5.67 1.46
CA MET A 112 -2.12 -6.53 0.30
C MET A 112 -1.75 -5.70 -0.92
N GLY A 113 -0.95 -6.25 -1.82
CA GLY A 113 -0.59 -5.53 -3.03
C GLY A 113 -0.02 -6.41 -4.14
N LEU A 114 -0.09 -5.88 -5.36
CA LEU A 114 0.39 -6.52 -6.58
C LEU A 114 1.58 -5.75 -7.15
N SER A 115 2.65 -6.46 -7.55
CA SER A 115 3.82 -5.88 -8.24
C SER A 115 4.44 -4.73 -7.42
N MET A 116 4.42 -3.49 -7.90
CA MET A 116 4.78 -2.29 -7.13
C MET A 116 4.02 -2.22 -5.79
N GLY A 117 2.71 -2.59 -5.78
CA GLY A 117 1.92 -2.66 -4.55
C GLY A 117 2.36 -3.78 -3.60
N GLY A 118 2.86 -4.90 -4.15
CA GLY A 118 3.51 -5.96 -3.37
C GLY A 118 4.79 -5.47 -2.68
N TYR A 119 5.60 -4.71 -3.39
CA TYR A 119 6.76 -4.00 -2.82
C TYR A 119 6.33 -3.07 -1.69
N GLY A 120 5.34 -2.20 -1.92
CA GLY A 120 4.80 -1.28 -0.90
C GLY A 120 4.26 -2.01 0.33
N THR A 121 3.59 -3.16 0.11
CA THR A 121 3.11 -4.03 1.20
C THR A 121 4.26 -4.53 2.06
N LEU A 122 5.30 -5.10 1.46
CA LEU A 122 6.47 -5.59 2.18
C LEU A 122 7.21 -4.45 2.89
N LYS A 123 7.38 -3.31 2.23
CA LYS A 123 8.01 -2.12 2.83
C LYS A 123 7.29 -1.69 4.12
N CYS A 124 5.97 -1.57 4.09
CA CYS A 124 5.18 -1.19 5.27
C CYS A 124 5.30 -2.21 6.41
N VAL A 125 5.13 -3.50 6.12
CA VAL A 125 5.13 -4.52 7.18
C VAL A 125 6.51 -4.79 7.77
N LEU A 126 7.57 -4.58 7.00
CA LEU A 126 8.94 -4.69 7.51
C LEU A 126 9.32 -3.52 8.41
N GLN A 127 8.76 -2.33 8.17
CA GLN A 127 9.03 -1.15 9.00
C GLN A 127 8.15 -1.09 10.26
N THR A 128 6.87 -1.49 10.17
CA THR A 128 5.92 -1.42 11.29
C THR A 128 5.05 -2.68 11.40
N PRO A 129 5.67 -3.82 11.71
CA PRO A 129 4.98 -5.12 11.75
C PRO A 129 3.83 -5.17 12.77
N GLU A 130 3.88 -4.34 13.81
CA GLU A 130 2.87 -4.26 14.86
C GLU A 130 1.55 -3.66 14.40
N ARG A 131 1.50 -3.01 13.25
CA ARG A 131 0.26 -2.39 12.72
C ARG A 131 -0.66 -3.39 12.02
N TYR A 132 -0.14 -4.54 11.59
CA TYR A 132 -0.86 -5.45 10.70
C TYR A 132 -0.97 -6.86 11.27
N ALA A 133 -2.15 -7.49 11.14
CA ALA A 133 -2.38 -8.89 11.48
C ALA A 133 -1.90 -9.85 10.39
N GLY A 134 -1.96 -9.41 9.14
CA GLY A 134 -1.53 -10.19 7.99
C GLY A 134 -1.24 -9.31 6.78
N ALA A 135 -0.41 -9.82 5.88
CA ALA A 135 -0.12 -9.17 4.62
C ALA A 135 0.04 -10.19 3.48
N ALA A 136 -0.27 -9.75 2.25
CA ALA A 136 -0.08 -10.55 1.06
C ALA A 136 0.61 -9.74 -0.05
N ALA A 137 1.72 -10.23 -0.55
CA ALA A 137 2.46 -9.62 -1.64
C ALA A 137 2.42 -10.54 -2.87
N PHE A 138 1.78 -10.07 -3.94
CA PHE A 138 1.62 -10.80 -5.18
C PHE A 138 2.63 -10.28 -6.20
N SER A 139 3.46 -11.15 -6.77
CA SER A 139 4.46 -10.80 -7.79
C SER A 139 5.26 -9.54 -7.43
N ALA A 140 5.65 -9.43 -6.16
CA ALA A 140 6.29 -8.22 -5.63
C ALA A 140 7.66 -7.99 -6.26
N VAL A 141 8.03 -6.72 -6.44
CA VAL A 141 9.41 -6.31 -6.74
C VAL A 141 10.22 -6.46 -5.44
N ALA A 142 10.72 -7.67 -5.16
CA ALA A 142 11.43 -7.96 -3.91
C ALA A 142 12.84 -7.36 -3.88
N ASP A 143 13.55 -7.38 -5.00
CA ASP A 143 14.84 -6.73 -5.19
C ASP A 143 14.69 -5.50 -6.08
N ILE A 144 14.64 -4.33 -5.45
CA ILE A 144 14.45 -3.06 -6.16
C ILE A 144 15.72 -2.64 -6.93
N GLU A 145 16.91 -3.04 -6.47
CA GLU A 145 18.18 -2.71 -7.14
C GLU A 145 18.29 -3.50 -8.45
N GLU A 146 17.99 -4.81 -8.41
CA GLU A 146 17.95 -5.63 -9.62
C GLU A 146 16.85 -5.12 -10.57
N PHE A 147 15.67 -4.78 -10.05
CA PHE A 147 14.61 -4.19 -10.86
C PHE A 147 15.08 -2.92 -11.59
N VAL A 148 15.71 -1.99 -10.90
CA VAL A 148 16.23 -0.74 -11.47
C VAL A 148 17.35 -1.02 -12.49
N ALA A 149 18.23 -1.99 -12.24
CA ALA A 149 19.36 -2.30 -13.10
C ALA A 149 18.93 -2.68 -14.53
N VAL A 150 17.82 -3.43 -14.66
CA VAL A 150 17.33 -3.95 -15.94
C VAL A 150 16.43 -2.99 -16.72
N GLN A 151 16.05 -1.84 -16.14
CA GLN A 151 15.17 -0.88 -16.78
C GLN A 151 15.82 -0.16 -17.96
N THR A 152 14.99 0.27 -18.91
CA THR A 152 15.41 1.12 -20.04
C THR A 152 15.85 2.50 -19.57
N PRO A 153 16.61 3.27 -20.38
CA PRO A 153 16.97 4.64 -20.02
C PRO A 153 15.78 5.57 -19.77
N ALA A 154 14.63 5.31 -20.38
CA ALA A 154 13.42 6.10 -20.18
C ALA A 154 12.80 5.81 -18.79
N GLU A 155 12.69 4.53 -18.44
CA GLU A 155 12.18 4.10 -17.15
C GLU A 155 13.12 4.49 -16.01
N LYS A 156 14.44 4.42 -16.21
CA LYS A 156 15.43 4.91 -15.24
C LYS A 156 15.26 6.41 -14.94
N ARG A 157 14.93 7.24 -15.94
CA ARG A 157 14.65 8.66 -15.69
C ARG A 157 13.41 8.88 -14.79
N GLU A 158 12.39 8.02 -14.93
CA GLU A 158 11.24 8.06 -14.04
C GLU A 158 11.63 7.64 -12.61
N LEU A 159 12.38 6.56 -12.48
CA LEU A 159 12.86 6.07 -11.18
C LEU A 159 13.82 7.05 -10.50
N GLN A 160 14.53 7.88 -11.24
CA GLN A 160 15.34 8.97 -10.68
C GLN A 160 14.50 10.02 -9.94
N ALA A 161 13.25 10.24 -10.32
CA ALA A 161 12.37 11.11 -9.55
C ALA A 161 11.97 10.48 -8.22
N VAL A 162 11.90 9.15 -8.17
CA VAL A 162 11.52 8.38 -6.96
C VAL A 162 12.72 8.23 -6.02
N PHE A 163 13.84 7.69 -6.52
CA PHE A 163 14.96 7.21 -5.71
C PHE A 163 16.21 8.11 -5.75
N GLY A 164 16.15 9.23 -6.46
CA GLY A 164 17.28 10.14 -6.62
C GLY A 164 18.08 9.92 -7.91
N GLN A 165 18.86 10.93 -8.26
CA GLN A 165 19.58 11.00 -9.54
C GLN A 165 20.61 9.86 -9.74
N SER A 166 21.26 9.41 -8.66
CA SER A 166 22.22 8.32 -8.69
C SER A 166 21.59 6.94 -8.84
N LEU A 167 20.28 6.81 -8.53
CA LEU A 167 19.59 5.53 -8.38
C LEU A 167 20.21 4.62 -7.30
N GLU A 168 20.91 5.20 -6.35
CA GLU A 168 21.29 4.52 -5.11
C GLU A 168 20.04 4.39 -4.23
N ILE A 169 19.59 3.15 -4.04
CA ILE A 169 18.32 2.91 -3.34
C ILE A 169 18.47 3.25 -1.85
N PRO A 170 17.66 4.17 -1.31
CA PRO A 170 17.68 4.47 0.12
C PRO A 170 17.43 3.20 0.97
N ALA A 171 18.09 3.09 2.11
CA ALA A 171 18.02 1.90 2.97
C ALA A 171 16.60 1.57 3.44
N ASP A 172 15.75 2.57 3.62
CA ASP A 172 14.32 2.44 3.96
C ASP A 172 13.45 2.04 2.76
N CYS A 173 14.00 2.06 1.55
CA CYS A 173 13.39 1.59 0.31
C CYS A 173 13.94 0.23 -0.16
N ASN A 174 15.01 -0.27 0.44
CA ASN A 174 15.60 -1.55 0.10
C ASN A 174 15.00 -2.66 0.98
N LEU A 175 14.16 -3.52 0.38
CA LEU A 175 13.44 -4.57 1.13
C LEU A 175 14.39 -5.61 1.74
N LEU A 176 15.51 -5.92 1.10
CA LEU A 176 16.49 -6.88 1.62
C LEU A 176 17.14 -6.31 2.89
N THR A 177 17.55 -5.04 2.85
CA THR A 177 18.07 -4.32 4.02
C THR A 177 17.03 -4.23 5.15
N LEU A 178 15.76 -3.99 4.83
CA LEU A 178 14.68 -3.96 5.81
C LEU A 178 14.44 -5.34 6.43
N ALA A 179 14.47 -6.40 5.61
CA ALA A 179 14.27 -7.77 6.07
C ALA A 179 15.38 -8.26 7.00
N GLU A 180 16.64 -7.87 6.73
CA GLU A 180 17.78 -8.19 7.61
C GLU A 180 17.64 -7.56 9.00
N LYS A 181 17.01 -6.39 9.10
CA LYS A 181 16.79 -5.66 10.35
C LYS A 181 15.50 -6.04 11.07
N ALA A 182 14.57 -6.72 10.38
CA ALA A 182 13.28 -7.03 10.92
C ALA A 182 13.35 -8.12 12.00
N ASP A 183 12.60 -7.92 13.08
CA ASP A 183 12.38 -8.96 14.08
C ASP A 183 11.32 -9.95 13.56
N ALA A 184 11.75 -11.13 13.17
CA ALA A 184 10.88 -12.16 12.62
C ALA A 184 9.71 -12.54 13.56
N ALA A 185 9.90 -12.44 14.88
CA ALA A 185 8.85 -12.74 15.86
C ALA A 185 7.71 -11.71 15.88
N ARG A 186 7.96 -10.50 15.37
CA ARG A 186 6.97 -9.41 15.30
C ARG A 186 6.23 -9.36 13.97
N LEU A 187 6.76 -10.02 12.93
CA LEU A 187 6.14 -9.96 11.61
C LEU A 187 4.70 -10.48 11.62
N PRO A 188 3.80 -9.89 10.82
CA PRO A 188 2.47 -10.44 10.63
C PRO A 188 2.53 -11.76 9.86
N LYS A 189 1.40 -12.44 9.72
CA LYS A 189 1.30 -13.57 8.79
C LYS A 189 1.53 -13.06 7.37
N LEU A 190 2.56 -13.57 6.69
CA LEU A 190 2.91 -13.18 5.33
C LEU A 190 2.50 -14.26 4.33
N TYR A 191 1.89 -13.84 3.24
CA TYR A 191 1.66 -14.65 2.06
C TYR A 191 2.39 -14.00 0.87
N MET A 192 3.18 -14.78 0.16
CA MET A 192 3.91 -14.33 -1.02
C MET A 192 3.62 -15.30 -2.18
N ALA A 193 3.31 -14.76 -3.37
CA ALA A 193 3.02 -15.53 -4.57
C ALA A 193 3.50 -14.78 -5.82
#